data_501d49cabf60deca0574376863f887e2
#
_entry.id   501d49cabf60deca0574376863f887e2
#
_cell.length_a   1.000
_cell.length_b   1.000
_cell.length_c   1.000
_cell.angle_alpha   90.00
_cell.angle_beta   90.00
_cell.angle_gamma   90.00
#
_symmetry.space_group_name_H-M   'P 1'
#
loop_
_entity.id
_entity.type
_entity.pdbx_description
1 polymer ?
#
loop_
_entity_poly.entity_id
_entity_poly.type
_entity_poly.pdbx_seq_one_letter_code
_entity_poly.pdbx_strand_id
1 'polypeptide(L)' 'MKLTERQISTLKNINNGYSQLCNSMSIFSLENKGLIKLHPKDGWQLTGLGIEELKRRSDG' A
#
# COMPACT_ATOMS: atom_id res chain seq x y z
N MET A 1 -1.00 5.87 -12.40
CA MET A 1 0.04 6.18 -11.41
C MET A 1 1.17 5.16 -11.51
N LYS A 2 2.39 5.64 -11.62
CA LYS A 2 3.55 4.75 -11.68
C LYS A 2 4.09 4.45 -10.30
N LEU A 3 4.23 3.17 -9.98
CA LEU A 3 4.78 2.73 -8.71
C LEU A 3 6.04 1.90 -8.95
N THR A 4 7.01 2.03 -8.06
CA THR A 4 8.20 1.17 -8.10
C THR A 4 7.84 -0.22 -7.60
N GLU A 5 8.67 -1.20 -7.90
CA GLU A 5 8.46 -2.57 -7.40
C GLU A 5 8.42 -2.60 -5.87
N ARG A 6 9.25 -1.79 -5.23
CA ARG A 6 9.26 -1.69 -3.78
C ARG A 6 7.94 -1.16 -3.25
N GLN A 7 7.37 -0.14 -3.90
CA GLN A 7 6.09 0.41 -3.51
C GLN A 7 4.96 -0.61 -3.69
N ILE A 8 4.99 -1.35 -4.78
CA ILE A 8 4.00 -2.39 -5.05
C ILE A 8 4.11 -3.49 -3.99
N SER A 9 5.32 -3.91 -3.68
CA SER A 9 5.56 -4.92 -2.65
C SER A 9 5.04 -4.44 -1.29
N THR A 10 5.28 -3.18 -0.96
CA THR A 10 4.79 -2.58 0.28
C THR A 10 3.26 -2.59 0.32
N LEU A 11 2.61 -2.23 -0.79
CA LEU A 11 1.15 -2.28 -0.87
C LEU A 11 0.62 -3.68 -0.62
N LYS A 12 1.25 -4.69 -1.22
CA LYS A 12 0.84 -6.08 -1.03
C LYS A 12 0.99 -6.50 0.42
N ASN A 13 2.09 -6.12 1.05
CA ASN A 13 2.31 -6.44 2.45
C ASN A 13 1.26 -5.80 3.35
N ILE A 14 0.94 -4.53 3.10
CA ILE A 14 -0.09 -3.84 3.89
C ILE A 14 -1.44 -4.51 3.68
N ASN A 15 -1.76 -4.88 2.45
CA ASN A 15 -3.02 -5.55 2.14
C ASN A 15 -3.14 -6.90 2.85
N ASN A 16 -2.02 -7.56 3.10
CA ASN A 16 -1.98 -8.86 3.78
C ASN A 16 -1.82 -8.74 5.30
N GLY A 17 -1.76 -7.53 5.83
CA GLY A 17 -1.61 -7.31 7.27
C GLY A 17 -0.18 -7.31 7.77
N TYR A 18 0.79 -7.16 6.88
CA TYR A 18 2.21 -7.17 7.25
C TYR A 18 2.84 -5.78 7.22
N SER A 19 2.10 -4.77 7.66
CA SER A 19 2.62 -3.40 7.65
C SER A 19 3.88 -3.24 8.49
N GLN A 20 4.05 -4.04 9.52
CA GLN A 20 5.24 -3.96 10.36
C GLN A 20 6.52 -4.38 9.63
N LEU A 21 6.39 -5.08 8.50
CA LEU A 21 7.54 -5.47 7.70
C LEU A 21 7.95 -4.39 6.70
N CYS A 22 7.18 -3.32 6.63
CA CYS A 22 7.40 -2.28 5.64
C CYS A 22 8.28 -1.17 6.19
N ASN A 23 9.07 -0.58 5.29
CA ASN A 23 9.90 0.57 5.61
C ASN A 23 9.01 1.81 5.80
N SER A 24 9.29 2.62 6.82
CA SER A 24 8.52 3.83 7.11
C SER A 24 8.44 4.77 5.91
N MET A 25 9.55 4.92 5.18
CA MET A 25 9.58 5.82 4.03
C MET A 25 8.68 5.32 2.91
N SER A 26 8.62 4.02 2.71
CA SER A 26 7.70 3.45 1.73
C SER A 26 6.25 3.68 2.13
N ILE A 27 5.96 3.52 3.42
CA ILE A 27 4.61 3.77 3.95
C ILE A 27 4.21 5.22 3.74
N PHE A 28 5.09 6.16 4.11
CA PHE A 28 4.80 7.58 3.90
C PHE A 28 4.60 7.92 2.43
N SER A 29 5.41 7.33 1.56
CA SER A 29 5.28 7.56 0.13
C SER A 29 3.92 7.13 -0.38
N LEU A 30 3.46 5.95 0.04
CA LEU A 30 2.16 5.44 -0.37
C LEU A 30 1.01 6.25 0.23
N GLU A 31 1.16 6.69 1.47
CA GLU A 31 0.16 7.54 2.10
C GLU A 31 0.01 8.87 1.34
N ASN A 32 1.14 9.46 0.97
CA ASN A 32 1.13 10.71 0.21
C ASN A 32 0.46 10.56 -1.15
N LYS A 33 0.52 9.38 -1.73
CA LYS A 33 -0.13 9.10 -3.00
C LYS A 33 -1.61 8.76 -2.84
N GLY A 34 -2.09 8.65 -1.61
CA GLY A 34 -3.47 8.33 -1.33
C GLY A 34 -3.82 6.86 -1.49
N LEU A 35 -2.81 5.98 -1.49
CA LEU A 35 -3.01 4.55 -1.70
C LEU A 35 -3.28 3.79 -0.41
N ILE A 36 -2.85 4.32 0.73
CA ILE A 36 -3.08 3.72 2.04
C ILE A 36 -3.50 4.79 3.03
N LYS A 37 -4.12 4.35 4.10
CA LYS A 37 -4.52 5.23 5.20
C LYS A 37 -4.32 4.50 6.52
N LEU A 38 -4.09 5.25 7.59
CA LEU A 38 -3.97 4.68 8.93
C LEU A 38 -5.34 4.62 9.58
N HIS A 39 -5.75 3.41 9.94
CA HIS A 39 -7.01 3.19 10.66
C HIS A 39 -6.72 3.11 12.15
N PRO A 40 -7.52 3.77 13.02
CA PRO A 40 -7.25 3.79 14.46
C PRO A 40 -7.17 2.42 15.12
N LYS A 41 -7.94 1.47 14.63
CA LYS A 41 -8.00 0.13 15.23
C LYS A 41 -7.18 -0.91 14.45
N ASP A 42 -7.24 -0.84 13.13
CA ASP A 42 -6.69 -1.90 12.28
C ASP A 42 -5.31 -1.57 11.71
N GLY A 43 -4.82 -0.37 11.97
CA GLY A 43 -3.52 0.05 11.44
C GLY A 43 -3.61 0.46 9.99
N TRP A 44 -2.54 0.25 9.24
CA TRP A 44 -2.49 0.66 7.85
C TRP A 44 -3.37 -0.21 6.98
N GLN A 45 -4.16 0.43 6.14
CA GLN A 45 -5.04 -0.26 5.19
C GLN A 45 -5.00 0.42 3.83
N LEU A 46 -5.31 -0.33 2.79
CA LEU A 46 -5.40 0.23 1.45
C LEU A 46 -6.68 1.04 1.30
N THR A 47 -6.58 2.16 0.58
CA THR A 47 -7.75 2.90 0.13
C THR A 47 -8.32 2.23 -1.11
N GLY A 48 -9.47 2.71 -1.58
CA GLY A 48 -10.01 2.23 -2.85
C GLY A 48 -9.01 2.36 -3.99
N LEU A 49 -8.28 3.47 -4.02
CA LEU A 49 -7.25 3.68 -5.04
C LEU A 49 -6.13 2.67 -4.91
N GLY A 50 -5.71 2.35 -3.69
CA GLY A 50 -4.67 1.35 -3.45
C GLY A 50 -5.10 -0.02 -3.93
N ILE A 51 -6.34 -0.40 -3.66
CA ILE A 51 -6.89 -1.68 -4.11
C ILE A 51 -6.91 -1.74 -5.64
N GLU A 52 -7.35 -0.66 -6.29
CA GLU A 52 -7.38 -0.60 -7.75
C GLU A 52 -5.99 -0.76 -8.35
N GLU A 53 -4.99 -0.12 -7.76
CA GLU A 53 -3.62 -0.22 -8.26
C GLU A 53 -3.10 -1.66 -8.16
N LEU A 54 -3.40 -2.34 -7.06
CA LEU A 54 -3.00 -3.74 -6.92
C LEU A 54 -3.71 -4.64 -7.92
N LYS A 55 -5.00 -4.45 -8.12
CA LYS A 55 -5.76 -5.24 -9.09
C LYS A 55 -5.23 -5.06 -10.49
N ARG A 56 -4.92 -3.84 -10.86
CA ARG A 56 -4.40 -3.54 -12.18
C ARG A 56 -3.08 -4.27 -12.45
N ARG A 57 -2.25 -4.42 -11.43
CA ARG A 57 -0.94 -5.05 -11.57
C ARG A 57 -0.96 -6.55 -11.43
N SER A 58 -1.93 -7.09 -10.70
CA SER A 58 -2.02 -8.54 -10.53
C SER A 58 -2.56 -9.24 -11.77
N ASP A 59 -3.12 -8.50 -12.71
CA ASP A 59 -3.63 -9.04 -13.97
C ASP A 59 -2.54 -9.19 -15.03
N GLY A 60 -1.37 -8.70 -14.75
CA GLY A 60 -0.26 -8.71 -15.72
C GLY A 60 0.54 -9.98 -15.80
#